data_f5089bb0f54339c5165aac414a6fdbed
#
_entry.id   f5089bb0f54339c5165aac414a6fdbed
#
_cell.length_a   1.000
_cell.length_b   1.000
_cell.length_c   1.000
_cell.angle_alpha   90.00
_cell.angle_beta   90.00
_cell.angle_gamma   90.00
#
_symmetry.space_group_name_H-M   'P 1'
#
loop_
_entity.id
_entity.type
_entity.pdbx_description
1 polymer ?
#
loop_
_entity_poly.entity_id
_entity_poly.type
_entity_poly.pdbx_seq_one_letter_code
_entity_poly.pdbx_strand_id
1 'polypeptide(L)'
;MKKIKGPAIFLAQFVSDDEPFNSLESISKWASNLGYKGVQIPSWDSRLIDLKKASESKDYCDDIKGILENNNLQLTELSTHLQGQLVAVHPAYDIPSDGFADEKVRGNPSKRKEWAIDQLMQALSLIHI
;
A
#
# COMPACT_ATOMS: atom_id res chain seq x y z
N MET A 1 19.15 -10.89 0.83
CA MET A 1 17.74 -10.94 0.35
C MET A 1 17.53 -12.19 -0.47
N LYS A 2 16.53 -13.00 -0.11
CA LYS A 2 16.23 -14.25 -0.85
C LYS A 2 15.62 -13.87 -2.21
N LYS A 3 16.21 -14.32 -3.32
CA LYS A 3 15.66 -14.04 -4.65
C LYS A 3 14.30 -14.72 -4.80
N ILE A 4 13.28 -13.93 -5.14
CA ILE A 4 11.96 -14.43 -5.49
C ILE A 4 12.08 -15.13 -6.84
N LYS A 5 11.67 -16.41 -6.88
CA LYS A 5 11.58 -17.18 -8.14
C LYS A 5 10.11 -17.43 -8.45
N GLY A 6 9.55 -16.61 -9.30
CA GLY A 6 8.17 -16.75 -9.73
C GLY A 6 7.46 -15.41 -9.93
N PRO A 7 6.22 -15.43 -10.40
CA PRO A 7 5.48 -14.21 -10.66
C PRO A 7 5.06 -13.52 -9.36
N ALA A 8 5.01 -12.20 -9.42
CA ALA A 8 4.40 -11.36 -8.39
C ALA A 8 3.20 -10.59 -8.97
N ILE A 9 2.26 -10.18 -8.12
CA ILE A 9 1.04 -9.49 -8.53
C ILE A 9 0.84 -8.22 -7.72
N PHE A 10 0.39 -7.16 -8.39
CA PHE A 10 -0.04 -5.93 -7.75
C PHE A 10 -1.49 -6.07 -7.28
N LEU A 11 -1.72 -5.92 -5.98
CA LEU A 11 -3.04 -6.21 -5.39
C LEU A 11 -4.07 -5.10 -5.60
N ALA A 12 -3.66 -3.85 -5.87
CA ALA A 12 -4.56 -2.70 -5.91
C ALA A 12 -5.76 -2.85 -6.84
N GLN A 13 -5.59 -3.51 -7.98
CA GLN A 13 -6.66 -3.68 -8.97
C GLN A 13 -7.71 -4.72 -8.57
N PHE A 14 -7.47 -5.50 -7.51
CA PHE A 14 -8.38 -6.55 -7.05
C PHE A 14 -9.07 -6.17 -5.75
N VAL A 15 -8.50 -5.27 -4.94
CA VAL A 15 -9.06 -4.91 -3.63
C VAL A 15 -10.48 -4.38 -3.76
N SER A 16 -11.40 -4.98 -3.01
CA SER A 16 -12.81 -4.60 -2.95
C SER A 16 -13.37 -4.89 -1.55
N ASP A 17 -14.65 -4.61 -1.33
CA ASP A 17 -15.29 -4.90 -0.05
C ASP A 17 -15.80 -6.35 0.05
N ASP A 18 -15.69 -7.11 -1.04
CA ASP A 18 -16.13 -8.51 -1.11
C ASP A 18 -14.96 -9.49 -0.89
N GLU A 19 -15.27 -10.65 -0.27
CA GLU A 19 -14.33 -11.76 -0.19
C GLU A 19 -13.99 -12.33 -1.58
N PRO A 20 -12.73 -12.70 -1.83
CA PRO A 20 -11.56 -12.73 -0.93
C PRO A 20 -10.71 -11.44 -0.96
N PHE A 21 -11.22 -10.33 -1.46
CA PHE A 21 -10.48 -9.12 -1.82
C PHE A 21 -10.54 -8.01 -0.75
N ASN A 22 -11.14 -8.29 0.40
CA ASN A 22 -11.44 -7.32 1.47
C ASN A 22 -10.42 -7.32 2.63
N SER A 23 -9.41 -8.20 2.61
CA SER A 23 -8.36 -8.26 3.63
C SER A 23 -7.05 -8.80 3.07
N LEU A 24 -5.94 -8.48 3.75
CA LEU A 24 -4.62 -8.99 3.36
C LEU A 24 -4.56 -10.53 3.46
N GLU A 25 -5.18 -11.11 4.46
CA GLU A 25 -5.21 -12.57 4.68
C GLU A 25 -5.90 -13.30 3.52
N SER A 26 -7.11 -12.89 3.19
CA SER A 26 -7.92 -13.58 2.17
C SER A 26 -7.36 -13.37 0.76
N ILE A 27 -6.93 -12.15 0.42
CA ILE A 27 -6.35 -11.88 -0.90
C ILE A 27 -4.97 -12.57 -1.08
N SER A 28 -4.19 -12.70 0.01
CA SER A 28 -2.92 -13.44 -0.02
C SER A 28 -3.13 -14.93 -0.29
N LYS A 29 -4.13 -15.52 0.35
CA LYS A 29 -4.51 -16.91 0.08
C LYS A 29 -4.96 -17.12 -1.35
N TRP A 30 -5.76 -16.19 -1.88
CA TRP A 30 -6.20 -16.20 -3.28
C TRP A 30 -5.00 -16.12 -4.24
N ALA A 31 -4.07 -15.15 -4.04
CA ALA A 31 -2.89 -15.00 -4.89
C ALA A 31 -1.97 -16.22 -4.83
N SER A 32 -1.77 -16.79 -3.65
CA SER A 32 -0.99 -18.03 -3.46
C SER A 32 -1.59 -19.22 -4.21
N ASN A 33 -2.91 -19.39 -4.15
CA ASN A 33 -3.62 -20.47 -4.86
C ASN A 33 -3.50 -20.36 -6.37
N LEU A 34 -3.31 -19.16 -6.91
CA LEU A 34 -3.03 -18.92 -8.34
C LEU A 34 -1.56 -19.16 -8.72
N GLY A 35 -0.69 -19.47 -7.75
CA GLY A 35 0.72 -19.77 -8.00
C GLY A 35 1.67 -18.57 -7.93
N TYR A 36 1.18 -17.38 -7.53
CA TYR A 36 2.05 -16.23 -7.30
C TYR A 36 3.02 -16.48 -6.15
N LYS A 37 4.20 -15.85 -6.21
CA LYS A 37 5.28 -15.95 -5.21
C LYS A 37 5.57 -14.64 -4.50
N GLY A 38 5.03 -13.55 -5.00
CA GLY A 38 5.16 -12.25 -4.40
C GLY A 38 3.95 -11.37 -4.63
N VAL A 39 3.81 -10.35 -3.80
CA VAL A 39 2.76 -9.35 -3.90
C VAL A 39 3.33 -7.95 -3.73
N GLN A 40 2.77 -7.00 -4.49
CA GLN A 40 2.93 -5.58 -4.28
C GLN A 40 1.69 -5.06 -3.57
N ILE A 41 1.87 -4.41 -2.42
CA ILE A 41 0.78 -3.88 -1.60
C ILE A 41 0.59 -2.39 -1.89
N PRO A 42 -0.65 -1.93 -2.19
CA PRO A 42 -0.97 -0.51 -2.26
C PRO A 42 -0.96 0.10 -0.85
N SER A 43 -0.05 1.02 -0.57
CA SER A 43 0.10 1.58 0.77
C SER A 43 -1.01 2.56 1.20
N TRP A 44 -1.90 2.91 0.28
CA TRP A 44 -3.05 3.78 0.54
C TRP A 44 -4.31 3.02 0.95
N ASP A 45 -4.34 1.70 0.83
CA ASP A 45 -5.55 0.91 1.09
C ASP A 45 -5.50 0.27 2.49
N SER A 46 -6.28 0.82 3.41
CA SER A 46 -6.31 0.39 4.82
C SER A 46 -6.85 -1.03 5.03
N ARG A 47 -7.49 -1.65 4.03
CA ARG A 47 -7.91 -3.06 4.08
C ARG A 47 -6.71 -4.00 4.02
N LEU A 48 -5.60 -3.55 3.42
CA LEU A 48 -4.39 -4.36 3.27
C LEU A 48 -3.28 -3.96 4.23
N ILE A 49 -3.11 -2.65 4.48
CA ILE A 49 -2.08 -2.14 5.37
C ILE A 49 -2.49 -0.79 5.98
N ASP A 50 -2.33 -0.68 7.29
CA ASP A 50 -2.33 0.63 7.97
C ASP A 50 -0.91 1.19 7.93
N LEU A 51 -0.66 2.11 6.98
CA LEU A 51 0.66 2.65 6.73
C LEU A 51 1.24 3.37 7.95
N LYS A 52 0.41 4.15 8.66
CA LYS A 52 0.84 4.84 9.87
C LYS A 52 1.26 3.86 10.95
N LYS A 53 0.42 2.88 11.24
CA LYS A 53 0.70 1.84 12.23
C LYS A 53 1.97 1.05 11.87
N ALA A 54 2.14 0.74 10.59
CA ALA A 54 3.33 0.05 10.11
C ALA A 54 4.60 0.89 10.35
N SER A 55 4.55 2.21 10.12
CA SER A 55 5.69 3.10 10.36
C SER A 55 6.06 3.26 11.84
N GLU A 56 5.14 2.97 12.75
CA GLU A 56 5.31 3.15 14.21
C GLU A 56 5.52 1.82 14.97
N SER A 57 5.18 0.67 14.36
CA SER A 57 5.17 -0.63 15.05
C SER A 57 5.87 -1.73 14.26
N LYS A 58 6.99 -2.19 14.79
CA LYS A 58 7.69 -3.36 14.25
C LYS A 58 6.83 -4.62 14.32
N ASP A 59 6.12 -4.83 15.43
CA ASP A 59 5.28 -6.01 15.62
C ASP A 59 4.19 -6.09 14.55
N TYR A 60 3.57 -4.95 14.22
CA TYR A 60 2.61 -4.90 13.11
C TYR A 60 3.24 -5.23 11.76
N CYS A 61 4.47 -4.79 11.51
CA CYS A 61 5.21 -5.18 10.30
C CYS A 61 5.51 -6.69 10.28
N ASP A 62 5.85 -7.25 11.42
CA ASP A 62 6.10 -8.69 11.54
C ASP A 62 4.80 -9.50 11.33
N ASP A 63 3.65 -9.01 11.80
CA ASP A 63 2.32 -9.60 11.51
C ASP A 63 2.02 -9.60 10.01
N ILE A 64 2.21 -8.48 9.31
CA ILE A 64 2.05 -8.37 7.85
C ILE A 64 2.93 -9.40 7.13
N LYS A 65 4.19 -9.51 7.52
CA LYS A 65 5.11 -10.50 6.95
C LYS A 65 4.66 -11.92 7.23
N GLY A 66 4.21 -12.19 8.45
CA GLY A 66 3.70 -13.49 8.86
C GLY A 66 2.50 -13.94 8.02
N ILE A 67 1.55 -13.04 7.72
CA ILE A 67 0.42 -13.31 6.83
C ILE A 67 0.91 -13.76 5.45
N LEU A 68 1.89 -13.04 4.88
CA LEU A 68 2.42 -13.36 3.56
C LEU A 68 3.20 -14.69 3.57
N GLU A 69 4.06 -14.89 4.56
CA GLU A 69 4.89 -16.10 4.70
C GLU A 69 4.03 -17.36 4.89
N ASN A 70 2.96 -17.27 5.67
CA ASN A 70 2.00 -18.36 5.87
C ASN A 70 1.30 -18.77 4.56
N ASN A 71 1.26 -17.88 3.56
CA ASN A 71 0.75 -18.14 2.23
C ASN A 71 1.87 -18.38 1.19
N ASN A 72 3.12 -18.60 1.62
CA ASN A 72 4.29 -18.75 0.73
C ASN A 72 4.49 -17.59 -0.23
N LEU A 73 4.15 -16.39 0.19
CA LEU A 73 4.32 -15.14 -0.55
C LEU A 73 5.42 -14.27 0.08
N GLN A 74 6.00 -13.41 -0.72
CA GLN A 74 6.93 -12.38 -0.26
C GLN A 74 6.38 -11.00 -0.64
N LEU A 75 6.58 -10.01 0.23
CA LEU A 75 6.36 -8.62 -0.12
C LEU A 75 7.44 -8.19 -1.12
N THR A 76 7.05 -7.78 -2.31
CA THR A 76 7.99 -7.32 -3.34
C THR A 76 8.23 -5.83 -3.23
N GLU A 77 7.17 -5.06 -3.01
CA GLU A 77 7.23 -3.62 -2.84
C GLU A 77 5.94 -3.06 -2.23
N LEU A 78 6.02 -1.85 -1.70
CA LEU A 78 4.89 -1.01 -1.35
C LEU A 78 4.67 0.01 -2.47
N SER A 79 3.46 0.07 -3.03
CA SER A 79 3.13 1.10 -4.01
C SER A 79 2.62 2.36 -3.32
N THR A 80 3.16 3.50 -3.72
CA THR A 80 2.79 4.84 -3.20
C THR A 80 2.31 5.79 -4.31
N HIS A 81 1.96 5.27 -5.49
CA HIS A 81 1.75 6.14 -6.64
C HIS A 81 0.55 7.09 -6.48
N LEU A 82 -0.51 6.71 -5.76
CA LEU A 82 -1.65 7.62 -5.55
C LEU A 82 -1.27 8.81 -4.66
N GLN A 83 -0.58 8.56 -3.55
CA GLN A 83 -0.12 9.64 -2.67
C GLN A 83 1.03 10.42 -3.32
N GLY A 84 1.95 9.73 -3.98
CA GLY A 84 3.16 10.29 -4.54
C GLY A 84 2.91 11.33 -5.62
N GLN A 85 1.89 11.15 -6.45
CA GLN A 85 1.51 12.14 -7.47
C GLN A 85 1.06 13.49 -6.88
N LEU A 86 0.67 13.52 -5.60
CA LEU A 86 0.20 14.73 -4.92
C LEU A 86 1.32 15.62 -4.37
N VAL A 87 2.56 15.17 -4.43
CA VAL A 87 3.73 15.96 -3.98
C VAL A 87 3.99 17.16 -4.89
N ALA A 88 3.71 17.03 -6.19
CA ALA A 88 3.95 18.08 -7.19
C ALA A 88 2.77 18.16 -8.16
N VAL A 89 1.70 18.82 -7.74
CA VAL A 89 0.50 19.05 -8.55
C VAL A 89 0.55 20.44 -9.18
N HIS A 90 0.35 20.52 -10.49
CA HIS A 90 0.17 21.80 -11.16
C HIS A 90 -1.19 22.39 -10.77
N PRO A 91 -1.30 23.71 -10.48
CA PRO A 91 -2.54 24.34 -9.99
C PRO A 91 -3.79 24.09 -10.84
N ALA A 92 -3.63 23.92 -12.15
CA ALA A 92 -4.73 23.58 -13.05
C ALA A 92 -5.42 22.24 -12.72
N TYR A 93 -4.76 21.34 -11.96
CA TYR A 93 -5.25 20.02 -11.59
C TYR A 93 -5.55 19.87 -10.10
N ASP A 94 -5.62 20.97 -9.35
CA ASP A 94 -5.86 20.93 -7.90
C ASP A 94 -7.17 20.22 -7.55
N ILE A 95 -8.27 20.58 -8.21
CA ILE A 95 -9.59 20.01 -7.92
C ILE A 95 -9.64 18.49 -8.19
N PRO A 96 -9.29 17.99 -9.40
CA PRO A 96 -9.32 16.55 -9.63
C PRO A 96 -8.31 15.76 -8.76
N SER A 97 -7.22 16.40 -8.37
CA SER A 97 -6.21 15.77 -7.51
C SER A 97 -6.70 15.52 -6.08
N ASP A 98 -7.68 16.27 -5.59
CA ASP A 98 -8.28 16.05 -4.27
C ASP A 98 -8.90 14.64 -4.13
N GLY A 99 -9.32 14.03 -5.22
CA GLY A 99 -9.87 12.66 -5.21
C GLY A 99 -8.91 11.58 -4.73
N PHE A 100 -7.60 11.85 -4.79
CA PHE A 100 -6.55 10.91 -4.33
C PHE A 100 -6.04 11.20 -2.92
N ALA A 101 -6.56 12.25 -2.26
CA ALA A 101 -6.14 12.67 -0.94
C ALA A 101 -7.15 12.28 0.15
N ASP A 102 -6.65 12.18 1.38
CA ASP A 102 -7.51 12.09 2.57
C ASP A 102 -8.49 13.27 2.62
N GLU A 103 -9.72 13.01 3.03
CA GLU A 103 -10.80 14.00 3.08
C GLU A 103 -10.43 15.26 3.88
N LYS A 104 -9.63 15.10 4.94
CA LYS A 104 -9.21 16.18 5.84
C LYS A 104 -8.33 17.23 5.17
N VAL A 105 -7.69 16.91 4.05
CA VAL A 105 -6.76 17.80 3.34
C VAL A 105 -7.28 18.24 1.97
N ARG A 106 -8.47 17.78 1.57
CA ARG A 106 -9.12 18.20 0.32
C ARG A 106 -9.44 19.70 0.35
N GLY A 107 -9.37 20.34 -0.81
CA GLY A 107 -9.59 21.78 -0.96
C GLY A 107 -8.46 22.67 -0.44
N ASN A 108 -7.34 22.07 0.07
CA ASN A 108 -6.17 22.83 0.51
C ASN A 108 -4.89 22.24 -0.10
N PRO A 109 -4.40 22.80 -1.22
CA PRO A 109 -3.24 22.27 -1.93
C PRO A 109 -1.96 22.15 -1.08
N SER A 110 -1.69 23.11 -0.18
CA SER A 110 -0.53 23.05 0.69
C SER A 110 -0.62 21.89 1.69
N LYS A 111 -1.75 21.74 2.38
CA LYS A 111 -1.95 20.63 3.33
C LYS A 111 -1.98 19.27 2.62
N ARG A 112 -2.56 19.21 1.42
CA ARG A 112 -2.54 17.99 0.61
C ARG A 112 -1.12 17.57 0.26
N LYS A 113 -0.26 18.52 -0.14
CA LYS A 113 1.15 18.27 -0.41
C LYS A 113 1.90 17.80 0.83
N GLU A 114 1.72 18.46 1.97
CA GLU A 114 2.34 18.07 3.24
C GLU A 114 1.92 16.65 3.63
N TRP A 115 0.63 16.34 3.54
CA TRP A 115 0.11 15.00 3.78
C TRP A 115 0.74 13.97 2.84
N ALA A 116 0.85 14.27 1.54
CA ALA A 116 1.46 13.36 0.57
C ALA A 116 2.93 13.08 0.89
N ILE A 117 3.70 14.10 1.26
CA ILE A 117 5.09 13.94 1.69
C ILE A 117 5.17 13.05 2.92
N ASP A 118 4.31 13.26 3.92
CA ASP A 118 4.27 12.43 5.12
C ASP A 118 3.97 10.96 4.80
N GLN A 119 3.01 10.70 3.91
CA GLN A 119 2.70 9.35 3.43
C GLN A 119 3.91 8.67 2.77
N LEU A 120 4.65 9.41 1.94
CA LEU A 120 5.87 8.88 1.30
C LEU A 120 6.97 8.60 2.33
N MET A 121 7.14 9.47 3.31
CA MET A 121 8.14 9.28 4.38
C MET A 121 7.80 8.07 5.24
N GLN A 122 6.53 7.85 5.57
CA GLN A 122 6.07 6.64 6.27
C GLN A 122 6.38 5.39 5.45
N ALA A 123 6.03 5.37 4.16
CA ALA A 123 6.32 4.23 3.29
C ALA A 123 7.84 3.99 3.14
N LEU A 124 8.63 5.06 3.01
CA LEU A 124 10.09 4.96 2.93
C LEU A 124 10.71 4.38 4.21
N SER A 125 10.15 4.68 5.38
CA SER A 125 10.62 4.11 6.65
C SER A 125 10.50 2.59 6.71
N LEU A 126 9.68 1.99 5.84
CA LEU A 126 9.42 0.55 5.75
C LEU A 126 10.27 -0.18 4.70
N ILE A 127 11.29 0.46 4.14
CA ILE A 127 12.11 -0.10 3.05
C ILE A 127 12.77 -1.46 3.40
N HIS A 128 12.88 -1.77 4.67
CA HIS A 128 13.48 -3.02 5.18
C HIS A 128 12.45 -4.10 5.58
N ILE A 129 11.17 -3.86 5.41
CA ILE A 129 10.10 -4.78 5.81
C ILE A 129 10.04 -6.10 4.95
#